data_5a6f47c2e8cf22dcffdecaf16e69c3c8
#
_entry.id   5a6f47c2e8cf22dcffdecaf16e69c3c8
#
_cell.length_a   1.000
_cell.length_b   1.000
_cell.length_c   1.000
_cell.angle_alpha   90.00
_cell.angle_beta   90.00
_cell.angle_gamma   90.00
#
_symmetry.space_group_name_H-M   'P 1'
#
loop_
_entity.id
_entity.type
_entity.pdbx_description
1 polymer ?
#
loop_
_entity_poly.entity_id
_entity_poly.type
_entity_poly.pdbx_seq_one_letter_code
_entity_poly.pdbx_strand_id
1 'polypeptide(L)'
;MIISKKKIYLIIVILFNLILFSSFSFAEIPRYNKILSLEDVKVYKQIFDIQKKSIRSKKSKEWIRVDNLIKKVNNKILLGNVYAERYLHPTGWRSSFNDLKIWLEKYNDHPDATRITRIALKRKPKNSKFPKKPTTGFLNGYGTYKANSLKPRFPLDNKKYKRYSYQTSIKLRRSINKKQTQYAENLLNSKKVKKYLTDNELSQLRAELSHAFFIFNKDYKSLRQARLSMSLSDVPNPLALWAGGLASWRAKNIESSKYFFNKLAEIKGPDGIAAAGGYWSARIAFFLGNPKKANYFLTKAATRERTFYGSLAM
;
A
#
# COMPACT_ATOMS: atom_id res chain seq x y z
N MET A 1 -33.71 18.23 60.11
CA MET A 1 -34.15 18.18 58.70
C MET A 1 -33.53 16.91 58.08
N ILE A 2 -34.28 15.80 58.06
CA ILE A 2 -33.76 14.46 57.61
C ILE A 2 -33.95 14.39 56.13
N ILE A 3 -32.83 14.39 55.42
CA ILE A 3 -32.82 14.22 53.96
C ILE A 3 -33.26 12.78 53.63
N SER A 4 -34.39 12.65 52.89
CA SER A 4 -34.97 11.38 52.51
C SER A 4 -33.93 10.50 51.74
N LYS A 5 -33.85 9.19 52.08
CA LYS A 5 -32.97 8.22 51.45
C LYS A 5 -33.06 8.24 49.90
N LYS A 6 -34.22 8.56 49.34
CA LYS A 6 -34.42 8.71 47.88
C LYS A 6 -33.65 9.91 47.29
N LYS A 7 -33.54 11.03 48.04
CA LYS A 7 -32.76 12.20 47.58
C LYS A 7 -31.25 11.93 47.59
N ILE A 8 -30.78 11.18 48.59
CA ILE A 8 -29.36 10.78 48.67
C ILE A 8 -29.02 9.86 47.49
N TYR A 9 -29.88 8.89 47.17
CA TYR A 9 -29.66 7.98 46.02
C TYR A 9 -29.64 8.74 44.70
N LEU A 10 -30.52 9.72 44.51
CA LEU A 10 -30.54 10.54 43.29
C LEU A 10 -29.26 11.38 43.16
N ILE A 11 -28.76 11.95 44.24
CA ILE A 11 -27.49 12.71 44.23
C ILE A 11 -26.30 11.82 43.91
N ILE A 12 -26.25 10.60 44.44
CA ILE A 12 -25.17 9.61 44.12
C ILE A 12 -25.21 9.21 42.66
N VAL A 13 -26.41 8.95 42.11
CA VAL A 13 -26.57 8.61 40.68
C VAL A 13 -26.15 9.76 39.76
N ILE A 14 -26.48 11.01 40.11
CA ILE A 14 -26.09 12.21 39.36
C ILE A 14 -24.55 12.41 39.43
N LEU A 15 -23.96 12.27 40.61
CA LEU A 15 -22.49 12.35 40.77
C LEU A 15 -21.76 11.24 40.04
N PHE A 16 -22.30 10.02 40.04
CA PHE A 16 -21.70 8.90 39.30
C PHE A 16 -21.76 9.10 37.79
N ASN A 17 -22.86 9.65 37.25
CA ASN A 17 -22.94 10.03 35.83
C ASN A 17 -22.02 11.20 35.49
N LEU A 18 -21.86 12.19 36.33
CA LEU A 18 -20.92 13.30 36.16
C LEU A 18 -19.46 12.80 36.11
N ILE A 19 -19.10 11.82 36.94
CA ILE A 19 -17.76 11.19 36.93
C ILE A 19 -17.55 10.37 35.67
N LEU A 20 -18.56 9.65 35.17
CA LEU A 20 -18.47 8.90 33.92
C LEU A 20 -18.32 9.82 32.69
N PHE A 21 -18.94 10.99 32.69
CA PHE A 21 -18.80 11.97 31.60
C PHE A 21 -17.46 12.75 31.64
N SER A 22 -16.84 12.91 32.80
CA SER A 22 -15.55 13.61 32.91
C SER A 22 -14.34 12.79 32.50
N SER A 23 -14.50 11.46 32.24
CA SER A 23 -13.42 10.58 31.86
C SER A 23 -13.22 10.46 30.34
N PHE A 24 -14.05 11.09 29.50
CA PHE A 24 -13.77 11.25 28.09
C PHE A 24 -12.86 12.46 27.86
N SER A 25 -11.60 12.32 28.29
CA SER A 25 -10.52 13.13 27.72
C SER A 25 -10.41 12.72 26.27
N PHE A 26 -11.02 13.48 25.36
CA PHE A 26 -10.65 13.42 23.95
C PHE A 26 -9.18 13.82 23.89
N ALA A 27 -8.29 12.83 23.77
CA ALA A 27 -6.93 13.10 23.38
C ALA A 27 -7.03 13.94 22.10
N GLU A 28 -6.66 15.21 22.16
CA GLU A 28 -6.55 16.05 20.98
C GLU A 28 -5.63 15.32 20.02
N ILE A 29 -6.19 14.83 18.92
CA ILE A 29 -5.40 14.32 17.80
C ILE A 29 -4.46 15.46 17.45
N PRO A 30 -3.13 15.25 17.52
CA PRO A 30 -2.17 16.30 17.20
C PRO A 30 -2.60 16.93 15.88
N ARG A 31 -2.82 18.24 15.89
CA ARG A 31 -3.16 18.99 14.68
C ARG A 31 -1.94 18.93 13.80
N TYR A 32 -1.87 17.88 12.95
CA TYR A 32 -0.93 17.88 11.85
C TYR A 32 -1.17 19.17 11.09
N ASN A 33 -0.14 20.00 10.98
CA ASN A 33 -0.20 21.19 10.13
C ASN A 33 -0.65 20.72 8.75
N LYS A 34 -1.90 21.03 8.40
CA LYS A 34 -2.48 20.62 7.12
C LYS A 34 -1.69 21.32 6.04
N ILE A 35 -0.86 20.59 5.31
CA ILE A 35 -0.03 21.11 4.22
C ILE A 35 -0.92 21.77 3.14
N LEU A 36 -2.12 21.23 2.93
CA LEU A 36 -3.13 21.75 2.01
C LEU A 36 -4.34 22.24 2.78
N SER A 37 -4.91 23.36 2.34
CA SER A 37 -6.22 23.82 2.79
C SER A 37 -7.32 22.82 2.36
N LEU A 38 -8.47 22.85 3.03
CA LEU A 38 -9.62 22.02 2.65
C LEU A 38 -10.11 22.36 1.22
N GLU A 39 -9.96 23.61 0.81
CA GLU A 39 -10.31 24.07 -0.54
C GLU A 39 -9.35 23.49 -1.58
N ASP A 40 -8.03 23.58 -1.34
CA ASP A 40 -7.04 22.97 -2.22
C ASP A 40 -7.25 21.46 -2.33
N VAL A 41 -7.55 20.77 -1.24
CA VAL A 41 -7.86 19.32 -1.26
C VAL A 41 -9.06 19.02 -2.15
N LYS A 42 -10.14 19.82 -2.05
CA LYS A 42 -11.33 19.66 -2.91
C LYS A 42 -10.99 19.88 -4.38
N VAL A 43 -10.22 20.93 -4.68
CA VAL A 43 -9.82 21.29 -6.05
C VAL A 43 -8.91 20.21 -6.64
N TYR A 44 -7.88 19.75 -5.93
CA TYR A 44 -7.01 18.69 -6.40
C TYR A 44 -7.76 17.37 -6.61
N LYS A 45 -8.68 17.02 -5.72
CA LYS A 45 -9.53 15.83 -5.90
C LYS A 45 -10.32 15.91 -7.21
N GLN A 46 -10.95 17.05 -7.50
CA GLN A 46 -11.67 17.25 -8.75
C GLN A 46 -10.75 17.14 -9.97
N ILE A 47 -9.56 17.70 -9.92
CA ILE A 47 -8.56 17.60 -10.98
C ILE A 47 -8.23 16.13 -11.27
N PHE A 48 -7.84 15.36 -10.25
CA PHE A 48 -7.47 13.96 -10.41
C PHE A 48 -8.65 13.10 -10.87
N ASP A 49 -9.86 13.35 -10.37
CA ASP A 49 -11.05 12.63 -10.80
C ASP A 49 -11.39 12.87 -12.27
N ILE A 50 -11.16 14.08 -12.80
CA ILE A 50 -11.32 14.39 -14.22
C ILE A 50 -10.23 13.68 -15.03
N GLN A 51 -8.97 13.74 -14.62
CA GLN A 51 -7.85 13.17 -15.35
C GLN A 51 -7.87 11.63 -15.42
N LYS A 52 -8.53 10.97 -14.46
CA LYS A 52 -8.73 9.50 -14.47
C LYS A 52 -9.75 9.02 -15.51
N LYS A 53 -10.58 9.92 -16.04
CA LYS A 53 -11.58 9.56 -17.04
C LYS A 53 -10.92 9.26 -18.39
N SER A 54 -11.62 8.48 -19.22
CA SER A 54 -11.18 8.18 -20.59
C SER A 54 -11.30 9.42 -21.49
N ILE A 55 -10.31 10.30 -21.44
CA ILE A 55 -10.23 11.47 -22.30
C ILE A 55 -9.56 11.07 -23.62
N ARG A 56 -10.20 11.34 -24.76
CA ARG A 56 -9.70 10.91 -26.07
C ARG A 56 -9.02 12.01 -26.88
N SER A 57 -9.12 13.26 -26.48
CA SER A 57 -8.60 14.40 -27.24
C SER A 57 -7.97 15.45 -26.35
N LYS A 58 -6.83 16.02 -26.80
CA LYS A 58 -6.18 17.18 -26.16
C LYS A 58 -7.08 18.42 -26.13
N LYS A 59 -8.00 18.55 -27.08
CA LYS A 59 -8.95 19.68 -27.18
C LYS A 59 -10.24 19.45 -26.38
N SER A 60 -10.33 18.40 -25.57
CA SER A 60 -11.55 18.10 -24.84
C SER A 60 -11.86 19.15 -23.76
N LYS A 61 -13.14 19.35 -23.48
CA LYS A 61 -13.62 20.30 -22.46
C LYS A 61 -13.09 19.95 -21.06
N GLU A 62 -12.77 18.68 -20.83
CA GLU A 62 -12.21 18.19 -19.57
C GLU A 62 -10.85 18.83 -19.26
N TRP A 63 -9.96 18.97 -20.25
CA TRP A 63 -8.68 19.61 -20.05
C TRP A 63 -8.82 21.11 -19.77
N ILE A 64 -9.72 21.79 -20.45
CA ILE A 64 -10.04 23.21 -20.19
C ILE A 64 -10.53 23.36 -18.73
N ARG A 65 -11.39 22.44 -18.29
CA ARG A 65 -11.88 22.42 -16.91
C ARG A 65 -10.76 22.20 -15.91
N VAL A 66 -9.83 21.27 -16.19
CA VAL A 66 -8.64 21.03 -15.37
C VAL A 66 -7.76 22.29 -15.28
N ASP A 67 -7.53 22.96 -16.41
CA ASP A 67 -6.72 24.18 -16.44
C ASP A 67 -7.36 25.33 -15.61
N ASN A 68 -8.66 25.44 -15.66
CA ASN A 68 -9.39 26.41 -14.84
C ASN A 68 -9.35 26.05 -13.34
N LEU A 69 -9.35 24.75 -12.98
CA LEU A 69 -9.18 24.30 -11.60
C LEU A 69 -7.76 24.54 -11.11
N ILE A 70 -6.73 24.33 -11.95
CA ILE A 70 -5.33 24.60 -11.60
C ILE A 70 -5.12 26.07 -11.22
N LYS A 71 -5.82 27.00 -11.89
CA LYS A 71 -5.75 28.45 -11.56
C LYS A 71 -6.31 28.76 -10.18
N LYS A 72 -7.23 27.94 -9.64
CA LYS A 72 -7.85 28.14 -8.33
C LYS A 72 -7.03 27.56 -7.18
N VAL A 73 -5.98 26.79 -7.48
CA VAL A 73 -5.12 26.17 -6.47
C VAL A 73 -4.18 27.21 -5.86
N ASN A 74 -4.23 27.37 -4.54
CA ASN A 74 -3.35 28.25 -3.79
C ASN A 74 -1.98 27.58 -3.54
N ASN A 75 -1.97 26.39 -2.94
CA ASN A 75 -0.74 25.64 -2.69
C ASN A 75 -0.42 24.70 -3.85
N LYS A 76 0.65 25.01 -4.57
CA LYS A 76 1.05 24.36 -5.83
C LYS A 76 1.86 23.06 -5.64
N ILE A 77 1.92 22.51 -4.42
CA ILE A 77 2.78 21.36 -4.10
C ILE A 77 2.49 20.11 -4.94
N LEU A 78 1.23 19.87 -5.31
CA LEU A 78 0.84 18.69 -6.11
C LEU A 78 0.80 18.94 -7.62
N LEU A 79 1.18 20.13 -8.11
CA LEU A 79 1.17 20.39 -9.56
C LEU A 79 2.11 19.48 -10.35
N GLY A 80 3.22 19.07 -9.74
CA GLY A 80 4.12 18.07 -10.35
C GLY A 80 3.37 16.78 -10.68
N ASN A 81 2.55 16.28 -9.77
CA ASN A 81 1.72 15.08 -9.95
C ASN A 81 0.60 15.31 -10.98
N VAL A 82 -0.07 16.47 -10.93
CA VAL A 82 -1.14 16.82 -11.88
C VAL A 82 -0.62 16.80 -13.31
N TYR A 83 0.53 17.45 -13.56
CA TYR A 83 1.12 17.45 -14.90
C TYR A 83 1.73 16.11 -15.29
N ALA A 84 2.28 15.33 -14.34
CA ALA A 84 2.76 13.98 -14.61
C ALA A 84 1.62 13.06 -15.11
N GLU A 85 0.47 13.04 -14.42
CA GLU A 85 -0.71 12.28 -14.87
C GLU A 85 -1.18 12.72 -16.27
N ARG A 86 -1.23 14.02 -16.54
CA ARG A 86 -1.57 14.56 -17.86
C ARG A 86 -0.61 14.09 -18.93
N TYR A 87 0.69 14.20 -18.71
CA TYR A 87 1.72 13.86 -19.69
C TYR A 87 1.85 12.37 -19.94
N LEU A 88 1.48 11.56 -18.97
CA LEU A 88 1.43 10.11 -19.05
C LEU A 88 0.08 9.55 -19.45
N HIS A 89 -0.92 10.42 -19.70
CA HIS A 89 -2.24 9.98 -20.10
C HIS A 89 -2.18 9.22 -21.44
N PRO A 90 -2.74 8.00 -21.52
CA PRO A 90 -2.50 7.09 -22.65
C PRO A 90 -3.03 7.61 -23.98
N THR A 91 -4.14 8.36 -24.00
CA THR A 91 -4.87 8.75 -25.20
C THR A 91 -5.20 10.25 -25.29
N GLY A 92 -5.45 10.88 -24.14
CA GLY A 92 -6.05 12.21 -24.10
C GLY A 92 -5.06 13.37 -24.23
N TRP A 93 -3.77 13.13 -24.07
CA TRP A 93 -2.77 14.20 -24.11
C TRP A 93 -1.49 13.79 -24.82
N ARG A 94 -1.07 14.61 -25.76
CA ARG A 94 0.23 14.47 -26.41
C ARG A 94 1.09 15.71 -26.08
N SER A 95 1.96 15.58 -25.09
CA SER A 95 2.89 16.65 -24.66
C SER A 95 3.91 16.94 -25.75
N SER A 96 4.33 18.20 -25.88
CA SER A 96 5.50 18.57 -26.67
C SER A 96 6.80 18.20 -25.95
N PHE A 97 7.92 18.20 -26.66
CA PHE A 97 9.23 18.06 -26.03
C PHE A 97 9.49 19.17 -25.02
N ASN A 98 9.08 20.39 -25.34
CA ASN A 98 9.28 21.55 -24.47
C ASN A 98 8.50 21.45 -23.16
N ASP A 99 7.24 21.00 -23.21
CA ASP A 99 6.43 20.77 -22.00
C ASP A 99 7.12 19.79 -21.05
N LEU A 100 7.63 18.67 -21.60
CA LEU A 100 8.31 17.64 -20.84
C LEU A 100 9.66 18.12 -20.28
N LYS A 101 10.40 18.91 -21.06
CA LYS A 101 11.67 19.49 -20.64
C LYS A 101 11.47 20.44 -19.47
N ILE A 102 10.53 21.39 -19.57
CA ILE A 102 10.21 22.34 -18.50
C ILE A 102 9.78 21.59 -17.23
N TRP A 103 8.95 20.57 -17.37
CA TRP A 103 8.54 19.77 -16.23
C TRP A 103 9.72 19.05 -15.56
N LEU A 104 10.63 18.46 -16.34
CA LEU A 104 11.83 17.79 -15.83
C LEU A 104 12.83 18.77 -15.18
N GLU A 105 12.90 20.01 -15.61
CA GLU A 105 13.72 21.02 -14.95
C GLU A 105 13.26 21.28 -13.51
N LYS A 106 11.94 21.24 -13.29
CA LYS A 106 11.32 21.55 -11.99
C LYS A 106 11.09 20.31 -11.10
N TYR A 107 10.79 19.17 -11.70
CA TYR A 107 10.34 17.97 -11.00
C TYR A 107 11.15 16.72 -11.39
N ASN A 108 12.46 16.87 -11.59
CA ASN A 108 13.31 15.73 -11.97
C ASN A 108 13.50 14.70 -10.85
N ASP A 109 13.11 15.01 -9.63
CA ASP A 109 13.04 14.13 -8.44
C ASP A 109 11.71 13.41 -8.30
N HIS A 110 10.71 13.74 -9.14
CA HIS A 110 9.40 13.09 -9.10
C HIS A 110 9.49 11.59 -9.46
N PRO A 111 8.69 10.70 -8.82
CA PRO A 111 8.70 9.26 -9.11
C PRO A 111 8.53 8.90 -10.59
N ASP A 112 7.77 9.68 -11.35
CA ASP A 112 7.56 9.48 -12.79
C ASP A 112 8.61 10.17 -13.69
N ALA A 113 9.62 10.84 -13.13
CA ALA A 113 10.61 11.57 -13.93
C ALA A 113 11.31 10.67 -14.95
N THR A 114 11.64 9.42 -14.59
CA THR A 114 12.23 8.45 -15.53
C THR A 114 11.31 8.12 -16.70
N ARG A 115 9.99 7.99 -16.45
CA ARG A 115 8.99 7.71 -17.51
C ARG A 115 8.84 8.90 -18.44
N ILE A 116 8.76 10.11 -17.87
CA ILE A 116 8.64 11.36 -18.63
C ILE A 116 9.90 11.64 -19.42
N THR A 117 11.10 11.40 -18.87
CA THR A 117 12.38 11.51 -19.60
C THR A 117 12.39 10.60 -20.83
N ARG A 118 11.92 9.35 -20.69
CA ARG A 118 11.86 8.43 -21.84
C ARG A 118 10.97 8.96 -22.96
N ILE A 119 9.85 9.60 -22.62
CA ILE A 119 8.97 10.23 -23.62
C ILE A 119 9.60 11.48 -24.21
N ALA A 120 10.25 12.31 -23.39
CA ALA A 120 10.96 13.49 -23.85
C ALA A 120 12.06 13.16 -24.86
N LEU A 121 12.87 12.15 -24.57
CA LEU A 121 13.95 11.70 -25.48
C LEU A 121 13.39 11.20 -26.82
N LYS A 122 12.26 10.51 -26.84
CA LYS A 122 11.59 10.09 -28.09
C LYS A 122 11.08 11.26 -28.93
N ARG A 123 10.80 12.40 -28.30
CA ARG A 123 10.24 13.60 -28.94
C ARG A 123 11.25 14.72 -29.12
N LYS A 124 12.50 14.48 -28.72
CA LYS A 124 13.58 15.48 -28.77
C LYS A 124 13.90 15.84 -30.22
N PRO A 125 13.84 17.14 -30.60
CA PRO A 125 14.35 17.60 -31.88
C PRO A 125 15.87 17.39 -31.98
N LYS A 126 16.40 17.17 -33.19
CA LYS A 126 17.82 16.87 -33.42
C LYS A 126 18.77 17.88 -32.74
N ASN A 127 18.49 19.15 -32.87
CA ASN A 127 19.34 20.24 -32.38
C ASN A 127 18.97 20.78 -30.98
N SER A 128 18.11 20.09 -30.23
CA SER A 128 17.70 20.55 -28.89
C SER A 128 18.63 19.99 -27.81
N LYS A 129 18.87 20.79 -26.75
CA LYS A 129 19.57 20.33 -25.54
C LYS A 129 18.80 19.19 -24.86
N PHE A 130 19.52 18.25 -24.27
CA PHE A 130 18.90 17.17 -23.47
C PHE A 130 18.11 17.72 -22.29
N PRO A 131 17.01 17.08 -21.90
CA PRO A 131 16.31 17.44 -20.69
C PRO A 131 17.16 17.08 -19.46
N LYS A 132 16.86 17.71 -18.32
CA LYS A 132 17.49 17.40 -17.04
C LYS A 132 17.28 15.92 -16.71
N LYS A 133 18.35 15.24 -16.29
CA LYS A 133 18.28 13.83 -15.91
C LYS A 133 17.45 13.66 -14.64
N PRO A 134 16.67 12.58 -14.54
CA PRO A 134 16.00 12.24 -13.29
C PRO A 134 16.99 12.11 -12.14
N THR A 135 16.64 12.67 -11.00
CA THR A 135 17.39 12.47 -9.77
C THR A 135 17.07 11.09 -9.23
N THR A 136 18.08 10.25 -9.09
CA THR A 136 17.96 8.99 -8.35
C THR A 136 17.98 9.31 -6.86
N GLY A 137 17.18 8.60 -6.06
CA GLY A 137 17.19 8.76 -4.61
C GLY A 137 18.60 8.60 -4.04
N PHE A 138 18.89 9.26 -2.93
CA PHE A 138 20.21 9.40 -2.33
C PHE A 138 20.96 8.07 -2.19
N LEU A 139 20.27 6.99 -1.88
CA LEU A 139 20.88 5.67 -1.68
C LEU A 139 20.50 4.64 -2.76
N ASN A 140 19.82 5.03 -3.85
CA ASN A 140 19.28 4.08 -4.83
C ASN A 140 18.51 2.89 -4.19
N GLY A 141 17.93 3.07 -3.03
CA GLY A 141 17.34 2.00 -2.24
C GLY A 141 18.34 1.14 -1.47
N TYR A 142 19.64 1.42 -1.54
CA TYR A 142 20.68 0.64 -0.85
C TYR A 142 20.79 0.92 0.65
N GLY A 143 20.15 1.95 1.17
CA GLY A 143 20.12 2.25 2.60
C GLY A 143 19.39 1.17 3.43
N THR A 144 18.48 0.45 2.81
CA THR A 144 17.82 -0.72 3.39
C THR A 144 18.48 -1.98 2.83
N TYR A 145 19.51 -2.43 3.51
CA TYR A 145 20.29 -3.62 3.17
C TYR A 145 19.39 -4.81 2.81
N LYS A 146 19.57 -5.41 1.62
CA LYS A 146 18.96 -6.67 1.09
C LYS A 146 17.60 -7.13 1.69
N ALA A 147 17.06 -6.37 2.64
CA ALA A 147 15.93 -6.68 3.49
C ALA A 147 14.59 -6.68 2.77
N ASN A 148 14.55 -6.22 1.52
CA ASN A 148 13.30 -5.79 0.90
C ASN A 148 12.78 -6.68 -0.20
N SER A 149 13.29 -7.87 -0.36
CA SER A 149 12.65 -8.79 -1.28
C SER A 149 11.41 -9.41 -0.64
N LEU A 150 10.31 -8.65 -0.66
CA LEU A 150 8.95 -9.20 -0.43
C LEU A 150 8.57 -10.25 -1.51
N LYS A 151 9.42 -10.41 -2.53
CA LYS A 151 9.25 -11.41 -3.57
C LYS A 151 10.27 -12.53 -3.36
N PRO A 152 9.96 -13.52 -2.52
CA PRO A 152 10.77 -14.70 -2.44
C PRO A 152 10.91 -15.32 -3.83
N ARG A 153 12.08 -15.91 -4.13
CA ARG A 153 12.22 -16.69 -5.36
C ARG A 153 11.16 -17.77 -5.36
N PHE A 154 10.54 -17.98 -6.51
CA PHE A 154 9.61 -19.08 -6.67
C PHE A 154 10.35 -20.39 -6.36
N PRO A 155 9.91 -21.17 -5.38
CA PRO A 155 10.53 -22.44 -5.08
C PRO A 155 10.32 -23.37 -6.29
N LEU A 156 11.38 -24.02 -6.75
CA LEU A 156 11.32 -25.00 -7.82
C LEU A 156 11.66 -26.36 -7.22
N ASP A 157 10.84 -26.77 -6.26
CA ASP A 157 11.07 -27.98 -5.47
C ASP A 157 10.75 -29.26 -6.27
N ASN A 158 9.85 -29.15 -7.23
CA ASN A 158 9.45 -30.30 -8.05
C ASN A 158 10.45 -30.55 -9.19
N LYS A 159 11.41 -31.43 -8.96
CA LYS A 159 12.42 -31.79 -9.96
C LYS A 159 11.80 -32.38 -11.24
N LYS A 160 10.79 -33.25 -11.11
CA LYS A 160 10.14 -33.95 -12.23
C LYS A 160 9.32 -33.01 -13.12
N TYR A 161 8.60 -32.05 -12.52
CA TYR A 161 7.70 -31.14 -13.25
C TYR A 161 8.15 -29.68 -13.21
N LYS A 162 9.45 -29.45 -13.01
CA LYS A 162 10.07 -28.11 -12.88
C LYS A 162 9.63 -27.13 -13.97
N ARG A 163 9.61 -27.59 -15.23
CA ARG A 163 9.19 -26.75 -16.38
C ARG A 163 7.72 -26.34 -16.26
N TYR A 164 6.85 -27.28 -15.84
CA TYR A 164 5.41 -27.01 -15.68
C TYR A 164 5.19 -26.00 -14.54
N SER A 165 5.81 -26.22 -13.38
CA SER A 165 5.76 -25.32 -12.22
C SER A 165 6.19 -23.91 -12.59
N TYR A 166 7.33 -23.78 -13.26
CA TYR A 166 7.85 -22.49 -13.72
C TYR A 166 6.91 -21.79 -14.70
N GLN A 167 6.41 -22.50 -15.71
CA GLN A 167 5.46 -21.95 -16.67
C GLN A 167 4.14 -21.52 -16.00
N THR A 168 3.67 -22.28 -15.02
CA THR A 168 2.47 -21.93 -14.24
C THR A 168 2.69 -20.64 -13.47
N SER A 169 3.87 -20.46 -12.87
CA SER A 169 4.21 -19.20 -12.18
C SER A 169 4.20 -18.00 -13.11
N ILE A 170 4.76 -18.16 -14.33
CA ILE A 170 4.73 -17.09 -15.34
C ILE A 170 3.30 -16.78 -15.79
N LYS A 171 2.48 -17.80 -16.05
CA LYS A 171 1.07 -17.62 -16.44
C LYS A 171 0.29 -16.87 -15.37
N LEU A 172 0.46 -17.26 -14.10
CA LEU A 172 -0.18 -16.56 -12.98
C LEU A 172 0.21 -15.09 -12.94
N ARG A 173 1.49 -14.78 -12.95
CA ARG A 173 1.99 -13.40 -12.86
C ARG A 173 1.54 -12.55 -14.04
N ARG A 174 1.54 -13.11 -15.26
CA ARG A 174 0.99 -12.44 -16.45
C ARG A 174 -0.50 -12.12 -16.30
N SER A 175 -1.27 -13.05 -15.76
CA SER A 175 -2.70 -12.87 -15.52
C SER A 175 -2.96 -11.80 -14.46
N ILE A 176 -2.17 -11.78 -13.38
CA ILE A 176 -2.22 -10.73 -12.35
C ILE A 176 -1.92 -9.36 -12.97
N ASN A 177 -0.84 -9.25 -13.76
CA ASN A 177 -0.46 -7.99 -14.41
C ASN A 177 -1.54 -7.47 -15.37
N LYS A 178 -2.29 -8.38 -16.01
CA LYS A 178 -3.43 -8.07 -16.87
C LYS A 178 -4.75 -7.86 -16.08
N LYS A 179 -4.70 -7.90 -14.74
CA LYS A 179 -5.87 -7.83 -13.84
C LYS A 179 -6.90 -8.96 -14.05
N GLN A 180 -6.51 -10.06 -14.68
CA GLN A 180 -7.34 -11.25 -14.95
C GLN A 180 -7.35 -12.17 -13.71
N THR A 181 -7.77 -11.63 -12.57
CA THR A 181 -7.67 -12.33 -11.27
C THR A 181 -8.54 -13.56 -11.18
N GLN A 182 -9.68 -13.61 -11.88
CA GLN A 182 -10.55 -14.79 -11.90
C GLN A 182 -9.87 -15.95 -12.66
N TYR A 183 -9.22 -15.65 -13.78
CA TYR A 183 -8.43 -16.65 -14.49
C TYR A 183 -7.27 -17.18 -13.63
N ALA A 184 -6.58 -16.28 -12.93
CA ALA A 184 -5.50 -16.64 -12.02
C ALA A 184 -5.98 -17.57 -10.89
N GLU A 185 -7.16 -17.31 -10.32
CA GLU A 185 -7.78 -18.15 -9.30
C GLU A 185 -8.16 -19.52 -9.85
N ASN A 186 -8.80 -19.57 -11.02
CA ASN A 186 -9.18 -20.83 -11.69
C ASN A 186 -7.94 -21.67 -12.05
N LEU A 187 -6.86 -21.03 -12.51
CA LEU A 187 -5.58 -21.69 -12.80
C LEU A 187 -5.07 -22.45 -11.56
N LEU A 188 -5.01 -21.80 -10.39
CA LEU A 188 -4.53 -22.42 -9.16
C LEU A 188 -5.48 -23.51 -8.61
N ASN A 189 -6.74 -23.47 -8.98
CA ASN A 189 -7.72 -24.49 -8.58
C ASN A 189 -7.79 -25.69 -9.54
N SER A 190 -7.11 -25.62 -10.69
CA SER A 190 -7.14 -26.68 -11.69
C SER A 190 -6.55 -28.01 -11.18
N LYS A 191 -7.12 -29.15 -11.60
CA LYS A 191 -6.63 -30.49 -11.25
C LYS A 191 -5.16 -30.68 -11.62
N LYS A 192 -4.71 -30.13 -12.79
CA LYS A 192 -3.31 -30.23 -13.23
C LYS A 192 -2.35 -29.49 -12.30
N VAL A 193 -2.70 -28.28 -11.85
CA VAL A 193 -1.84 -27.52 -10.94
C VAL A 193 -1.72 -28.24 -9.61
N LYS A 194 -2.82 -28.71 -9.04
CA LYS A 194 -2.82 -29.49 -7.79
C LYS A 194 -2.04 -30.81 -7.89
N LYS A 195 -2.00 -31.42 -9.07
CA LYS A 195 -1.27 -32.68 -9.30
C LYS A 195 0.24 -32.49 -9.49
N TYR A 196 0.65 -31.39 -10.13
CA TYR A 196 2.03 -31.24 -10.59
C TYR A 196 2.85 -30.21 -9.83
N LEU A 197 2.26 -29.35 -9.01
CA LEU A 197 2.99 -28.45 -8.12
C LEU A 197 3.16 -29.11 -6.75
N THR A 198 4.27 -28.82 -6.08
CA THR A 198 4.41 -29.10 -4.65
C THR A 198 3.59 -28.14 -3.83
N ASP A 199 3.30 -28.49 -2.58
CA ASP A 199 2.57 -27.65 -1.66
C ASP A 199 3.29 -26.30 -1.44
N ASN A 200 4.63 -26.27 -1.37
CA ASN A 200 5.43 -25.06 -1.30
C ASN A 200 5.25 -24.16 -2.55
N GLU A 201 5.30 -24.75 -3.74
CA GLU A 201 5.10 -24.03 -4.99
C GLU A 201 3.70 -23.45 -5.07
N LEU A 202 2.69 -24.22 -4.70
CA LEU A 202 1.29 -23.80 -4.70
C LEU A 202 1.04 -22.75 -3.61
N SER A 203 1.61 -22.91 -2.41
CA SER A 203 1.57 -21.93 -1.32
C SER A 203 2.10 -20.58 -1.78
N GLN A 204 3.26 -20.56 -2.44
CA GLN A 204 3.85 -19.33 -2.97
C GLN A 204 2.95 -18.64 -4.00
N LEU A 205 2.36 -19.40 -4.93
CA LEU A 205 1.49 -18.80 -5.95
C LEU A 205 0.18 -18.28 -5.37
N ARG A 206 -0.37 -18.94 -4.35
CA ARG A 206 -1.52 -18.44 -3.61
C ARG A 206 -1.22 -17.18 -2.83
N ALA A 207 -0.03 -17.08 -2.24
CA ALA A 207 0.44 -15.86 -1.57
C ALA A 207 0.55 -14.68 -2.55
N GLU A 208 1.10 -14.92 -3.76
CA GLU A 208 1.18 -13.89 -4.80
C GLU A 208 -0.22 -13.45 -5.28
N LEU A 209 -1.15 -14.38 -5.42
CA LEU A 209 -2.54 -14.06 -5.77
C LEU A 209 -3.27 -13.33 -4.65
N SER A 210 -3.02 -13.71 -3.39
CA SER A 210 -3.53 -13.00 -2.21
C SER A 210 -3.10 -11.54 -2.22
N HIS A 211 -1.80 -11.29 -2.41
CA HIS A 211 -1.26 -9.93 -2.47
C HIS A 211 -1.85 -9.14 -3.65
N ALA A 212 -2.04 -9.75 -4.80
CA ALA A 212 -2.70 -9.13 -5.94
C ALA A 212 -4.16 -8.74 -5.64
N PHE A 213 -4.91 -9.62 -4.99
CA PHE A 213 -6.29 -9.31 -4.56
C PHE A 213 -6.34 -8.15 -3.58
N PHE A 214 -5.40 -8.07 -2.64
CA PHE A 214 -5.27 -6.92 -1.73
C PHE A 214 -5.05 -5.61 -2.51
N ILE A 215 -4.09 -5.60 -3.46
CA ILE A 215 -3.82 -4.43 -4.31
C ILE A 215 -5.06 -4.00 -5.13
N PHE A 216 -5.86 -4.97 -5.55
CA PHE A 216 -7.08 -4.71 -6.33
C PHE A 216 -8.33 -4.49 -5.46
N ASN A 217 -8.17 -4.20 -4.17
CA ASN A 217 -9.26 -3.95 -3.21
C ASN A 217 -10.27 -5.11 -3.07
N LYS A 218 -9.81 -6.36 -3.24
CA LYS A 218 -10.63 -7.57 -3.11
C LYS A 218 -10.27 -8.31 -1.82
N ASP A 219 -10.50 -7.67 -0.67
CA ASP A 219 -10.01 -8.14 0.64
C ASP A 219 -10.46 -9.53 1.02
N TYR A 220 -11.72 -9.89 0.83
CA TYR A 220 -12.22 -11.23 1.08
C TYR A 220 -11.48 -12.30 0.27
N LYS A 221 -11.24 -12.04 -1.01
CA LYS A 221 -10.48 -12.96 -1.86
C LYS A 221 -9.02 -13.03 -1.45
N SER A 222 -8.43 -11.89 -1.07
CA SER A 222 -7.07 -11.83 -0.52
C SER A 222 -6.95 -12.72 0.72
N LEU A 223 -7.82 -12.53 1.71
CA LEU A 223 -7.83 -13.31 2.95
C LEU A 223 -8.00 -14.80 2.69
N ARG A 224 -8.93 -15.17 1.79
CA ARG A 224 -9.12 -16.56 1.40
C ARG A 224 -7.86 -17.19 0.80
N GLN A 225 -7.19 -16.52 -0.13
CA GLN A 225 -5.95 -17.02 -0.73
C GLN A 225 -4.79 -17.08 0.27
N ALA A 226 -4.71 -16.12 1.20
CA ALA A 226 -3.72 -16.13 2.27
C ALA A 226 -3.90 -17.39 3.16
N ARG A 227 -5.12 -17.68 3.58
CA ARG A 227 -5.43 -18.88 4.39
C ARG A 227 -5.12 -20.18 3.63
N LEU A 228 -5.50 -20.25 2.35
CA LEU A 228 -5.17 -21.39 1.50
C LEU A 228 -3.67 -21.57 1.26
N SER A 229 -2.91 -20.48 1.20
CA SER A 229 -1.45 -20.55 1.14
C SER A 229 -0.87 -21.14 2.42
N MET A 230 -1.39 -20.70 3.57
CA MET A 230 -0.88 -21.14 4.87
C MET A 230 -1.27 -22.59 5.22
N SER A 231 -2.35 -23.12 4.67
CA SER A 231 -2.76 -24.51 4.90
C SER A 231 -1.94 -25.53 4.11
N LEU A 232 -1.10 -25.10 3.18
CA LEU A 232 -0.29 -25.95 2.32
C LEU A 232 1.12 -26.22 2.83
N SER A 233 1.58 -25.49 3.86
CA SER A 233 2.95 -25.60 4.34
C SER A 233 3.02 -25.31 5.84
N ASP A 234 3.78 -26.11 6.57
CA ASP A 234 4.06 -25.89 7.99
C ASP A 234 4.89 -24.62 8.22
N VAL A 235 5.69 -24.24 7.21
CA VAL A 235 6.43 -22.97 7.22
C VAL A 235 5.55 -21.89 6.60
N PRO A 236 5.07 -20.93 7.41
CA PRO A 236 4.18 -19.89 6.92
C PRO A 236 4.82 -19.05 5.81
N ASN A 237 4.11 -18.83 4.71
CA ASN A 237 4.60 -17.97 3.64
C ASN A 237 4.53 -16.49 4.06
N PRO A 238 5.67 -15.78 4.12
CA PRO A 238 5.69 -14.38 4.58
C PRO A 238 4.79 -13.44 3.78
N LEU A 239 4.68 -13.65 2.47
CA LEU A 239 3.83 -12.82 1.61
C LEU A 239 2.34 -13.07 1.87
N ALA A 240 1.95 -14.32 2.19
CA ALA A 240 0.59 -14.64 2.57
C ALA A 240 0.22 -13.99 3.90
N LEU A 241 1.11 -14.06 4.89
CA LEU A 241 0.93 -13.39 6.19
C LEU A 241 0.79 -11.89 6.03
N TRP A 242 1.64 -11.26 5.20
CA TRP A 242 1.59 -9.84 4.91
C TRP A 242 0.27 -9.43 4.24
N ALA A 243 -0.08 -10.09 3.14
CA ALA A 243 -1.31 -9.77 2.39
C ALA A 243 -2.57 -10.03 3.20
N GLY A 244 -2.61 -11.16 3.93
CA GLY A 244 -3.72 -11.51 4.82
C GLY A 244 -3.89 -10.52 5.97
N GLY A 245 -2.78 -10.07 6.57
CA GLY A 245 -2.77 -9.07 7.63
C GLY A 245 -3.32 -7.73 7.17
N LEU A 246 -2.84 -7.22 6.03
CA LEU A 246 -3.29 -5.96 5.46
C LEU A 246 -4.76 -6.02 5.00
N ALA A 247 -5.17 -7.09 4.34
CA ALA A 247 -6.55 -7.28 3.89
C ALA A 247 -7.52 -7.34 5.07
N SER A 248 -7.14 -8.07 6.14
CA SER A 248 -7.93 -8.16 7.37
C SER A 248 -8.03 -6.80 8.07
N TRP A 249 -6.93 -6.03 8.14
CA TRP A 249 -6.94 -4.70 8.72
C TRP A 249 -7.89 -3.76 7.97
N ARG A 250 -7.80 -3.72 6.65
CA ARG A 250 -8.66 -2.88 5.80
C ARG A 250 -10.14 -3.30 5.89
N ALA A 251 -10.40 -4.59 6.01
CA ALA A 251 -11.73 -5.14 6.23
C ALA A 251 -12.23 -4.99 7.69
N LYS A 252 -11.48 -4.30 8.57
CA LYS A 252 -11.79 -4.13 9.99
C LYS A 252 -11.89 -5.44 10.79
N ASN A 253 -11.36 -6.53 10.28
CA ASN A 253 -11.27 -7.80 10.99
C ASN A 253 -9.97 -7.83 11.82
N ILE A 254 -10.03 -7.20 12.99
CA ILE A 254 -8.86 -6.98 13.85
C ILE A 254 -8.25 -8.30 14.34
N GLU A 255 -9.06 -9.28 14.71
CA GLU A 255 -8.54 -10.58 15.19
C GLU A 255 -7.78 -11.33 14.10
N SER A 256 -8.30 -11.40 12.88
CA SER A 256 -7.55 -11.98 11.76
C SER A 256 -6.27 -11.20 11.47
N SER A 257 -6.33 -9.86 11.49
CA SER A 257 -5.17 -9.01 11.26
C SER A 257 -4.07 -9.27 12.30
N LYS A 258 -4.44 -9.30 13.56
CA LYS A 258 -3.57 -9.63 14.71
C LYS A 258 -2.90 -11.01 14.53
N TYR A 259 -3.70 -12.02 14.16
CA TYR A 259 -3.17 -13.36 13.91
C TYR A 259 -2.07 -13.37 12.84
N PHE A 260 -2.33 -12.76 11.68
CA PHE A 260 -1.40 -12.73 10.57
C PHE A 260 -0.12 -11.96 10.92
N PHE A 261 -0.25 -10.75 11.48
CA PHE A 261 0.92 -9.92 11.77
C PHE A 261 1.75 -10.46 12.93
N ASN A 262 1.12 -11.04 13.97
CA ASN A 262 1.87 -11.68 15.05
C ASN A 262 2.70 -12.86 14.50
N LYS A 263 2.12 -13.71 13.66
CA LYS A 263 2.90 -14.77 13.00
C LYS A 263 4.01 -14.20 12.11
N LEU A 264 3.74 -13.11 11.39
CA LEU A 264 4.75 -12.45 10.56
C LEU A 264 5.92 -11.89 11.38
N ALA A 265 5.67 -11.37 12.58
CA ALA A 265 6.70 -10.87 13.47
C ALA A 265 7.65 -11.98 13.97
N GLU A 266 7.18 -13.24 13.99
CA GLU A 266 7.91 -14.39 14.50
C GLU A 266 8.71 -15.14 13.43
N ILE A 267 8.52 -14.83 12.14
CA ILE A 267 9.24 -15.57 11.09
C ILE A 267 10.75 -15.40 11.20
N LYS A 268 11.46 -16.50 10.99
CA LYS A 268 12.89 -16.51 10.71
C LYS A 268 13.08 -16.26 9.21
N GLY A 269 13.24 -15.02 8.80
CA GLY A 269 13.26 -14.71 7.37
C GLY A 269 13.74 -13.28 7.09
N PRO A 270 13.45 -12.75 5.91
CA PRO A 270 13.92 -11.41 5.55
C PRO A 270 13.51 -10.37 6.58
N ASP A 271 14.51 -9.65 7.11
CA ASP A 271 14.34 -8.70 8.22
C ASP A 271 13.24 -7.65 7.97
N GLY A 272 13.14 -7.17 6.74
CA GLY A 272 12.16 -6.13 6.40
C GLY A 272 10.71 -6.56 6.60
N ILE A 273 10.37 -7.81 6.25
CA ILE A 273 8.99 -8.28 6.41
C ILE A 273 8.68 -8.70 7.84
N ALA A 274 9.67 -9.22 8.56
CA ALA A 274 9.53 -9.54 9.98
C ALA A 274 9.39 -8.25 10.82
N ALA A 275 10.18 -7.20 10.51
CA ALA A 275 10.02 -5.88 11.12
C ALA A 275 8.63 -5.28 10.82
N ALA A 276 8.13 -5.42 9.59
CA ALA A 276 6.78 -5.01 9.24
C ALA A 276 5.73 -5.72 10.09
N GLY A 277 5.87 -7.04 10.28
CA GLY A 277 5.00 -7.83 11.16
C GLY A 277 4.98 -7.27 12.58
N GLY A 278 6.16 -7.00 13.17
CA GLY A 278 6.30 -6.41 14.51
C GLY A 278 5.63 -5.03 14.59
N TYR A 279 5.94 -4.13 13.66
CA TYR A 279 5.36 -2.79 13.64
C TYR A 279 3.82 -2.82 13.54
N TRP A 280 3.26 -3.63 12.66
CA TRP A 280 1.81 -3.75 12.53
C TRP A 280 1.15 -4.44 13.73
N SER A 281 1.81 -5.43 14.33
CA SER A 281 1.35 -6.03 15.60
C SER A 281 1.30 -5.01 16.73
N ALA A 282 2.29 -4.12 16.79
CA ALA A 282 2.29 -3.02 17.76
C ALA A 282 1.13 -2.04 17.53
N ARG A 283 0.88 -1.64 16.27
CA ARG A 283 -0.27 -0.78 15.93
C ARG A 283 -1.59 -1.40 16.35
N ILE A 284 -1.76 -2.70 16.15
CA ILE A 284 -2.96 -3.42 16.59
C ILE A 284 -3.05 -3.46 18.11
N ALA A 285 -1.94 -3.70 18.79
CA ALA A 285 -1.91 -3.72 20.25
C ALA A 285 -2.27 -2.33 20.84
N PHE A 286 -1.80 -1.24 20.24
CA PHE A 286 -2.23 0.12 20.61
C PHE A 286 -3.73 0.33 20.37
N PHE A 287 -4.22 -0.08 19.21
CA PHE A 287 -5.64 0.01 18.89
C PHE A 287 -6.53 -0.75 19.90
N LEU A 288 -6.03 -1.86 20.43
CA LEU A 288 -6.70 -2.67 21.46
C LEU A 288 -6.43 -2.22 22.90
N GLY A 289 -5.79 -1.06 23.11
CA GLY A 289 -5.48 -0.53 24.43
C GLY A 289 -4.45 -1.31 25.24
N ASN A 290 -3.55 -2.05 24.57
CA ASN A 290 -2.50 -2.85 25.22
C ASN A 290 -1.09 -2.29 24.98
N PRO A 291 -0.67 -1.23 25.69
CA PRO A 291 0.62 -0.58 25.47
C PRO A 291 1.82 -1.50 25.79
N LYS A 292 1.71 -2.39 26.78
CA LYS A 292 2.79 -3.34 27.10
C LYS A 292 3.09 -4.25 25.89
N LYS A 293 2.07 -4.79 25.27
CA LYS A 293 2.21 -5.64 24.07
C LYS A 293 2.66 -4.86 22.86
N ALA A 294 2.22 -3.61 22.72
CA ALA A 294 2.70 -2.72 21.68
C ALA A 294 4.21 -2.47 21.81
N ASN A 295 4.68 -2.13 23.01
CA ASN A 295 6.12 -1.93 23.27
C ASN A 295 6.93 -3.19 22.95
N TYR A 296 6.46 -4.37 23.34
CA TYR A 296 7.11 -5.64 23.00
C TYR A 296 7.33 -5.78 21.48
N PHE A 297 6.29 -5.54 20.69
CA PHE A 297 6.39 -5.68 19.24
C PHE A 297 7.21 -4.56 18.58
N LEU A 298 7.17 -3.31 19.10
CA LEU A 298 8.04 -2.24 18.62
C LEU A 298 9.50 -2.58 18.89
N THR A 299 9.86 -2.98 20.11
CA THR A 299 11.22 -3.40 20.44
C THR A 299 11.69 -4.51 19.51
N LYS A 300 10.83 -5.50 19.25
CA LYS A 300 11.15 -6.59 18.32
C LYS A 300 11.35 -6.11 16.87
N ALA A 301 10.57 -5.15 16.39
CA ALA A 301 10.77 -4.56 15.07
C ALA A 301 12.06 -3.72 15.02
N ALA A 302 12.34 -2.93 16.05
CA ALA A 302 13.50 -2.06 16.18
C ALA A 302 14.84 -2.82 16.16
N THR A 303 14.88 -4.10 16.57
CA THR A 303 16.10 -4.93 16.42
C THR A 303 16.56 -5.07 14.96
N ARG A 304 15.70 -4.72 14.01
CA ARG A 304 15.98 -4.73 12.57
C ARG A 304 16.08 -3.29 12.03
N GLU A 305 16.88 -2.47 12.68
CA GLU A 305 17.05 -1.02 12.50
C GLU A 305 17.25 -0.58 11.02
N ARG A 306 17.97 -1.40 10.24
CA ARG A 306 18.27 -1.11 8.83
C ARG A 306 17.12 -1.45 7.87
N THR A 307 15.92 -1.61 8.39
CA THR A 307 14.71 -1.80 7.58
C THR A 307 13.76 -0.63 7.78
N PHE A 308 12.88 -0.40 6.80
CA PHE A 308 11.89 0.68 6.89
C PHE A 308 11.05 0.61 8.17
N TYR A 309 10.48 -0.55 8.47
CA TYR A 309 9.64 -0.71 9.66
C TYR A 309 10.44 -0.82 10.96
N GLY A 310 11.69 -1.28 10.89
CA GLY A 310 12.60 -1.26 12.03
C GLY A 310 12.91 0.17 12.45
N SER A 311 13.27 1.03 11.48
CA SER A 311 13.50 2.45 11.75
C SER A 311 12.26 3.20 12.24
N LEU A 312 11.05 2.81 11.78
CA LEU A 312 9.80 3.39 12.28
C LEU A 312 9.45 2.95 13.70
N ALA A 313 10.01 1.85 14.16
CA ALA A 313 9.74 1.29 15.50
C ALA A 313 10.69 1.83 16.57
N MET A 314 11.78 2.47 16.18
CA MET A 314 12.73 3.16 17.06
C MET A 314 12.16 4.48 17.56
#